data_43d58dd15bfbfb6da7de092ab296b7d6
#
_entry.id   43d58dd15bfbfb6da7de092ab296b7d6
#
_cell.length_a   1.000
_cell.length_b   1.000
_cell.length_c   1.000
_cell.angle_alpha   90.00
_cell.angle_beta   90.00
_cell.angle_gamma   90.00
#
_symmetry.space_group_name_H-M   'P 1'
#
loop_
_entity.id
_entity.type
_entity.pdbx_description
1 polymer ?
#
loop_
_entity_poly.entity_id
_entity_poly.type
_entity_poly.pdbx_seq_one_letter_code
_entity_poly.pdbx_strand_id
1 'polypeptide(L)' 'MTKYRIVEAKIPKLFPDATNVEYLYRYDVEYLETLFFGLIKRWNKCGSYYKLEQAKAQIEFLNTKETWTVIDVD' A
#
# COMPACT_ATOMS: atom_id res chain seq x y z
N MET A 1 2.53 2.20 -16.18
CA MET A 1 2.91 2.50 -14.79
C MET A 1 1.82 2.07 -13.83
N THR A 2 2.18 1.34 -12.81
CA THR A 2 1.23 0.95 -11.76
C THR A 2 1.01 2.11 -10.80
N LYS A 3 -0.24 2.40 -10.51
CA LYS A 3 -0.58 3.41 -9.52
C LYS A 3 -0.70 2.77 -8.15
N TYR A 4 -0.14 3.41 -7.15
CA TYR A 4 -0.21 2.99 -5.76
C TYR A 4 -0.88 4.06 -4.92
N ARG A 5 -1.52 3.64 -3.85
CA ARG A 5 -2.05 4.54 -2.84
C ARG A 5 -1.84 3.97 -1.45
N ILE A 6 -1.89 4.85 -0.45
CA ILE A 6 -1.85 4.46 0.95
C ILE A 6 -3.20 4.77 1.56
N VAL A 7 -3.80 3.77 2.18
CA VAL A 7 -5.07 3.92 2.91
C VAL A 7 -4.77 3.81 4.40
N GLU A 8 -5.06 4.88 5.13
CA GLU A 8 -4.90 4.90 6.58
C GLU A 8 -6.13 4.30 7.23
N ALA A 9 -5.93 3.29 8.07
CA ALA A 9 -6.96 2.70 8.89
C ALA A 9 -6.74 3.08 10.35
N LYS A 10 -7.75 3.65 10.97
CA LYS A 10 -7.74 4.01 12.38
C LYS A 10 -8.53 2.98 13.16
N ILE A 11 -7.83 2.20 13.97
CA ILE A 11 -8.44 1.08 14.69
C ILE A 11 -8.48 1.44 16.17
N PRO A 12 -9.67 1.50 16.79
CA PRO A 12 -9.76 1.77 18.21
C PRO A 12 -9.25 0.59 19.02
N LYS A 13 -8.37 0.85 19.98
CA LYS A 13 -7.96 -0.12 20.99
C LYS A 13 -8.91 0.03 22.18
N LEU A 14 -9.68 -1.01 22.43
CA LEU A 14 -10.56 -1.05 23.58
C LEU A 14 -9.87 -1.84 24.70
N PHE A 15 -9.48 -1.12 25.75
CA PHE A 15 -9.05 -1.76 26.98
C PHE A 15 -10.23 -1.76 27.95
N PRO A 16 -10.51 -2.90 28.62
CA PRO A 16 -11.68 -2.99 29.51
C PRO A 16 -11.71 -1.95 30.62
N ASP A 17 -10.53 -1.47 31.05
CA ASP A 17 -10.41 -0.53 32.17
C ASP A 17 -10.00 0.89 31.72
N ALA A 18 -9.95 1.14 30.41
CA ALA A 18 -9.48 2.43 29.92
C ALA A 18 -10.60 3.45 29.87
N THR A 19 -10.37 4.59 30.51
CA THR A 19 -11.22 5.76 30.37
C THR A 19 -10.91 6.54 29.09
N ASN A 20 -9.76 6.27 28.47
CA ASN A 20 -9.32 6.90 27.25
C ASN A 20 -9.27 5.87 26.11
N VAL A 21 -9.76 6.27 24.94
CA VAL A 21 -9.70 5.44 23.75
C VAL A 21 -8.37 5.73 23.04
N GLU A 22 -7.55 4.70 22.93
CA GLU A 22 -6.33 4.77 22.14
C GLU A 22 -6.60 4.22 20.75
N TYR A 23 -5.93 4.76 19.75
CA TYR A 23 -6.08 4.34 18.38
C TYR A 23 -4.78 3.76 17.84
N LEU A 24 -4.91 2.66 17.12
CA LEU A 24 -3.81 2.08 16.36
C LEU A 24 -4.00 2.48 14.90
N TYR A 25 -2.95 2.95 14.28
CA TYR A 25 -2.96 3.31 12.87
C TYR A 25 -2.31 2.22 12.05
N ARG A 26 -2.95 1.87 10.97
CA ARG A 26 -2.42 0.92 9.98
C ARG A 26 -2.45 1.60 8.62
N TYR A 27 -1.39 1.42 7.87
CA TYR A 27 -1.25 1.99 6.53
C TYR A 27 -1.20 0.86 5.51
N ASP A 28 -2.24 0.75 4.73
CA ASP A 28 -2.35 -0.27 3.70
C ASP A 28 -1.88 0.30 2.37
N VAL A 29 -0.95 -0.39 1.74
CA VAL A 29 -0.51 -0.06 0.39
C VAL A 29 -1.37 -0.82 -0.60
N GLU A 30 -1.98 -0.10 -1.53
CA GLU A 30 -2.85 -0.67 -2.55
C GLU A 30 -2.37 -0.27 -3.93
N TYR A 31 -2.58 -1.14 -4.90
CA TYR A 31 -2.30 -0.85 -6.29
C TYR A 31 -3.57 -0.91 -7.13
N LEU A 32 -3.60 -0.10 -8.18
CA LEU A 32 -4.75 -0.05 -9.08
C LEU A 32 -4.63 -1.13 -10.14
N GLU A 33 -5.56 -2.06 -10.15
CA GLU A 33 -5.68 -3.08 -11.17
C GLU A 33 -6.71 -2.64 -12.21
N THR A 34 -6.33 -2.73 -13.48
CA THR A 34 -7.19 -2.37 -14.59
C THR A 34 -7.50 -3.63 -15.39
N LEU A 35 -8.78 -3.92 -15.54
CA LEU A 35 -9.28 -5.10 -16.24
C LEU A 35 -10.15 -4.68 -17.43
N PHE A 36 -10.26 -5.58 -18.42
CA PHE A 36 -11.12 -5.40 -19.60
C PHE A 36 -10.87 -4.07 -20.32
N PHE A 37 -9.61 -3.84 -20.72
CA PHE A 37 -9.19 -2.63 -21.46
C PHE A 37 -9.52 -1.31 -20.76
N GLY A 38 -9.49 -1.32 -19.43
CA GLY A 38 -9.74 -0.14 -18.64
C GLY A 38 -11.18 0.10 -18.24
N LEU A 39 -12.08 -0.81 -18.58
CA LEU A 39 -13.49 -0.69 -18.19
C LEU A 39 -13.72 -0.96 -16.70
N ILE A 40 -12.92 -1.84 -16.12
CA ILE A 40 -13.02 -2.18 -14.71
C ILE A 40 -11.71 -1.80 -14.03
N LYS A 41 -11.81 -0.98 -12.99
CA LYS A 41 -10.69 -0.57 -12.15
C LYS A 41 -10.98 -0.93 -10.71
N ARG A 42 -10.02 -1.55 -10.04
CA ARG A 42 -10.15 -1.86 -8.63
C ARG A 42 -8.82 -1.73 -7.92
N TRP A 43 -8.89 -1.41 -6.62
CA TRP A 43 -7.72 -1.33 -5.79
C TRP A 43 -7.52 -2.64 -5.05
N ASN A 44 -6.31 -3.19 -5.16
CA ASN A 44 -5.93 -4.41 -4.47
C ASN A 44 -4.85 -4.12 -3.44
N LYS A 45 -4.98 -4.71 -2.27
CA LYS A 45 -4.02 -4.55 -1.19
C LYS A 45 -2.78 -5.38 -1.47
N CYS A 46 -1.60 -4.77 -1.34
CA CYS A 46 -0.34 -5.48 -1.51
C CYS A 46 0.53 -5.49 -0.25
N GLY A 47 0.15 -4.77 0.78
CA GLY A 47 0.88 -4.80 2.04
C GLY A 47 0.22 -3.92 3.11
N SER A 48 0.55 -4.20 4.37
CA SER A 48 0.08 -3.44 5.52
C SER A 48 1.23 -3.11 6.43
N TYR A 49 1.27 -1.86 6.91
CA TYR A 49 2.36 -1.37 7.75
C TYR A 49 1.79 -0.53 8.88
N TYR A 50 2.49 -0.51 10.01
CA TYR A 50 2.07 0.28 11.17
C TYR A 50 2.68 1.68 11.19
N LYS A 51 3.59 1.97 10.25
CA LYS A 51 4.18 3.30 10.11
C LYS A 51 4.04 3.79 8.68
N LEU A 52 3.66 5.05 8.54
CA LEU A 52 3.50 5.67 7.23
C LEU A 52 4.80 5.64 6.43
N GLU A 53 5.93 5.83 7.08
CA GLU A 53 7.25 5.80 6.45
C GLU A 53 7.56 4.44 5.80
N GLN A 54 7.14 3.37 6.45
CA GLN A 54 7.31 2.01 5.92
C GLN A 54 6.45 1.80 4.68
N ALA A 55 5.22 2.31 4.68
CA ALA A 55 4.34 2.21 3.53
C ALA A 55 4.90 2.99 2.33
N LYS A 56 5.41 4.19 2.58
CA LYS A 56 6.05 5.00 1.54
C LYS A 56 7.29 4.32 0.97
N ALA A 57 8.11 3.74 1.84
CA ALA A 57 9.31 3.01 1.42
C ALA A 57 8.95 1.80 0.55
N GLN A 58 7.87 1.12 0.88
CA GLN A 58 7.40 -0.01 0.09
C GLN A 58 6.98 0.40 -1.31
N ILE A 59 6.26 1.52 -1.44
CA ILE A 59 5.86 2.05 -2.75
C ILE A 59 7.09 2.40 -3.57
N GLU A 60 8.05 3.06 -2.96
CA GLU A 60 9.30 3.41 -3.62
C GLU A 60 10.04 2.16 -4.11
N PHE A 61 10.12 1.14 -3.27
CA PHE A 61 10.72 -0.13 -3.62
C PHE A 61 10.00 -0.79 -4.80
N LEU A 62 8.67 -0.82 -4.79
CA LEU A 62 7.88 -1.41 -5.85
C LEU A 62 8.06 -0.67 -7.18
N ASN A 63 8.17 0.66 -7.12
CA ASN A 63 8.41 1.45 -8.31
C ASN A 63 9.81 1.22 -8.90
N THR A 64 10.81 0.92 -8.08
CA THR A 64 12.17 0.66 -8.54
C THR A 64 12.38 -0.79 -8.94
N LYS A 65 11.56 -1.71 -8.46
CA LYS A 65 11.68 -3.14 -8.74
C LYS A 65 11.51 -3.47 -10.22
N GLU A 66 10.75 -2.68 -10.95
CA GLU A 66 10.48 -2.87 -12.36
C GLU A 66 11.45 -2.06 -13.25
N THR A 67 12.72 -2.06 -12.88
CA THR A 67 13.74 -1.45 -13.73
C THR A 67 14.11 -2.42 -14.84
N TRP A 68 13.76 -2.06 -16.06
CA TRP A 68 14.08 -2.86 -17.23
C TRP A 68 15.42 -2.45 -17.78
N THR A 69 16.33 -3.40 -17.85
CA THR A 69 17.62 -3.20 -18.52
C THR A 69 17.65 -4.09 -19.74
N VAL A 70 17.73 -3.48 -20.91
CA VAL A 70 17.87 -4.22 -22.16
C VAL A 70 19.36 -4.48 -22.37
N ILE A 71 19.71 -5.75 -22.35
CA ILE A 71 21.09 -6.16 -22.64
C ILE A 71 21.10 -6.71 -24.04
N ASP A 72 21.79 -6.01 -24.93
CA ASP A 72 21.99 -6.52 -26.29
C ASP A 72 23.01 -7.64 -26.27
N VAL A 73 22.55 -8.83 -26.66
CA VAL A 73 23.39 -10.00 -26.76
C VAL A 73 23.53 -10.35 -28.25
N ASP A 74 24.63 -9.94 -28.82
CA ASP A 74 24.95 -10.30 -30.19
C ASP A 74 25.78 -11.59 -30.26
#